data_516ede8caf25a942470f68c93470cf47
#
_entry.id   516ede8caf25a942470f68c93470cf47
#
_cell.length_a   1.000
_cell.length_b   1.000
_cell.length_c   1.000
_cell.angle_alpha   90.00
_cell.angle_beta   90.00
_cell.angle_gamma   90.00
#
_symmetry.space_group_name_H-M   'P 1'
#
loop_
_entity.id
_entity.type
_entity.pdbx_description
1 polymer ?
#
loop_
_entity_poly.entity_id
_entity_poly.type
_entity_poly.pdbx_seq_one_letter_code
_entity_poly.pdbx_strand_id
1 'polypeptide(L)'
;MKIILTESQINTLAQIEQVSNILNESIFKPNRLNKMKSLIKRMLYGGIAAATIIAAINKQDIPEEEKEILTQIVLSDSDKEGEKKPLIDTNNSLFQEKVKAVEEYMIYALKNQGYTLKSTDLKPETLVKVSIESGIDLPFIMAAAHQESCFGATPRAKRTNSVFSEGCYDNGQNVVTYSDANDSVYGYVKLLKKSYLVNGKTFMDLLKPGKFVNGVGNRYASDKDYEFKVNNIRNRIIRMHPILA
;
A
#
# COMPACT_ATOMS: atom_id res chain seq x y z
N MET A 1 -39.38 6.92 -27.59
CA MET A 1 -38.90 7.24 -26.24
C MET A 1 -37.43 7.63 -26.36
N LYS A 2 -37.05 8.87 -26.02
CA LYS A 2 -35.63 9.27 -26.02
C LYS A 2 -35.04 8.94 -24.64
N ILE A 3 -34.04 8.07 -24.59
CA ILE A 3 -33.30 7.78 -23.35
C ILE A 3 -32.24 8.87 -23.21
N ILE A 4 -32.33 9.66 -22.15
CA ILE A 4 -31.34 10.69 -21.81
C ILE A 4 -30.43 10.04 -20.77
N LEU A 5 -29.16 9.80 -21.13
CA LEU A 5 -28.14 9.27 -20.23
C LEU A 5 -27.49 10.43 -19.47
N THR A 6 -27.16 10.19 -18.21
CA THR A 6 -26.32 11.10 -17.41
C THR A 6 -24.86 11.01 -17.88
N GLU A 7 -24.06 12.06 -17.61
CA GLU A 7 -22.62 12.08 -17.93
C GLU A 7 -21.89 10.88 -17.31
N SER A 8 -22.22 10.50 -16.08
CA SER A 8 -21.67 9.32 -15.40
C SER A 8 -21.99 8.02 -16.14
N GLN A 9 -23.21 7.88 -16.67
CA GLN A 9 -23.61 6.71 -17.46
C GLN A 9 -22.90 6.66 -18.80
N ILE A 10 -22.70 7.81 -19.45
CA ILE A 10 -21.94 7.90 -20.71
C ILE A 10 -20.50 7.49 -20.49
N ASN A 11 -19.84 7.99 -19.42
CA ASN A 11 -18.47 7.63 -19.07
C ASN A 11 -18.32 6.14 -18.74
N THR A 12 -19.27 5.54 -18.03
CA THR A 12 -19.29 4.10 -17.75
C THR A 12 -19.40 3.28 -19.02
N LEU A 13 -20.30 3.65 -19.94
CA LEU A 13 -20.46 2.96 -21.24
C LEU A 13 -19.19 3.04 -22.09
N ALA A 14 -18.53 4.20 -22.13
CA ALA A 14 -17.26 4.39 -22.83
C ALA A 14 -16.14 3.50 -22.24
N GLN A 15 -16.06 3.37 -20.93
CA GLN A 15 -15.12 2.47 -20.28
C GLN A 15 -15.40 0.99 -20.63
N ILE A 16 -16.67 0.56 -20.60
CA ILE A 16 -17.06 -0.80 -20.97
C ILE A 16 -16.66 -1.11 -22.41
N GLU A 17 -16.86 -0.15 -23.32
CA GLU A 17 -16.49 -0.32 -24.72
C GLU A 17 -14.96 -0.40 -24.91
N GLN A 18 -14.21 0.44 -24.23
CA GLN A 18 -12.75 0.40 -24.23
C GLN A 18 -12.22 -0.95 -23.73
N VAL A 19 -12.71 -1.43 -22.59
CA VAL A 19 -12.33 -2.74 -22.02
C VAL A 19 -12.71 -3.87 -22.95
N SER A 20 -13.92 -3.81 -23.58
CA SER A 20 -14.38 -4.78 -24.57
C SER A 20 -13.42 -4.89 -25.75
N ASN A 21 -12.98 -3.77 -26.31
CA ASN A 21 -12.04 -3.74 -27.43
C ASN A 21 -10.69 -4.36 -27.07
N ILE A 22 -10.17 -4.07 -25.87
CA ILE A 22 -8.92 -4.65 -25.37
C ILE A 22 -9.05 -6.17 -25.19
N LEU A 23 -10.17 -6.66 -24.68
CA LEU A 23 -10.44 -8.10 -24.55
C LEU A 23 -10.55 -8.78 -25.92
N ASN A 24 -11.23 -8.16 -26.89
CA ASN A 24 -11.38 -8.66 -28.24
C ASN A 24 -10.05 -8.96 -28.94
N GLU A 25 -9.05 -8.10 -28.76
CA GLU A 25 -7.71 -8.33 -29.32
C GLU A 25 -7.03 -9.61 -28.79
N SER A 26 -7.49 -10.12 -27.66
CA SER A 26 -6.94 -11.31 -27.02
C SER A 26 -7.63 -12.60 -27.46
N ILE A 27 -8.85 -12.54 -28.01
CA ILE A 27 -9.67 -13.70 -28.36
C ILE A 27 -9.05 -14.55 -29.47
N PHE A 28 -8.41 -13.92 -30.45
CA PHE A 28 -7.86 -14.59 -31.62
C PHE A 28 -6.42 -15.11 -31.44
N LYS A 29 -5.85 -15.06 -30.24
CA LYS A 29 -4.45 -15.45 -29.98
C LYS A 29 -4.36 -16.85 -29.37
N PRO A 30 -3.30 -17.64 -29.69
CA PRO A 30 -3.01 -18.89 -29.00
C PRO A 30 -2.95 -18.66 -27.48
N ASN A 31 -3.51 -19.59 -26.70
CA ASN A 31 -3.66 -19.45 -25.23
C ASN A 31 -4.52 -18.25 -24.79
N ARG A 32 -5.61 -17.95 -25.54
CA ARG A 32 -6.49 -16.80 -25.31
C ARG A 32 -6.93 -16.67 -23.85
N LEU A 33 -7.41 -17.76 -23.25
CA LEU A 33 -7.93 -17.73 -21.87
C LEU A 33 -6.87 -17.26 -20.86
N ASN A 34 -5.63 -17.74 -20.95
CA ASN A 34 -4.56 -17.31 -20.05
C ASN A 34 -4.16 -15.85 -20.28
N LYS A 35 -4.20 -15.39 -21.54
CA LYS A 35 -3.96 -13.97 -21.85
C LYS A 35 -5.06 -13.08 -21.32
N MET A 36 -6.33 -13.47 -21.47
CA MET A 36 -7.47 -12.74 -20.90
C MET A 36 -7.38 -12.69 -19.38
N LYS A 37 -7.06 -13.80 -18.70
CA LYS A 37 -6.83 -13.84 -17.27
C LYS A 37 -5.75 -12.84 -16.81
N SER A 38 -4.62 -12.82 -17.52
CA SER A 38 -3.52 -11.87 -17.21
C SER A 38 -3.93 -10.41 -17.45
N LEU A 39 -4.69 -10.17 -18.51
CA LEU A 39 -5.18 -8.84 -18.85
C LEU A 39 -6.21 -8.33 -17.85
N ILE A 40 -7.16 -9.17 -17.44
CA ILE A 40 -8.15 -8.87 -16.41
C ILE A 40 -7.46 -8.46 -15.11
N LYS A 41 -6.43 -9.22 -14.66
CA LYS A 41 -5.65 -8.87 -13.48
C LYS A 41 -5.00 -7.49 -13.61
N ARG A 42 -4.39 -7.18 -14.76
CA ARG A 42 -3.80 -5.86 -15.00
C ARG A 42 -4.83 -4.74 -14.97
N MET A 43 -6.04 -4.98 -15.50
CA MET A 43 -7.13 -4.01 -15.49
C MET A 43 -7.62 -3.74 -14.05
N LEU A 44 -7.80 -4.78 -13.24
CA LEU A 44 -8.15 -4.66 -11.82
C LEU A 44 -7.05 -3.88 -11.08
N TYR A 45 -5.78 -4.28 -11.20
CA TYR A 45 -4.64 -3.56 -10.60
C TYR A 45 -4.51 -2.11 -11.10
N GLY A 46 -4.97 -1.83 -12.33
CA GLY A 46 -5.06 -0.49 -12.89
C GLY A 46 -6.27 0.33 -12.39
N GLY A 47 -7.09 -0.24 -11.49
CA GLY A 47 -8.22 0.45 -10.87
C GLY A 47 -9.50 0.45 -11.71
N ILE A 48 -9.61 -0.42 -12.74
CA ILE A 48 -10.87 -0.58 -13.48
C ILE A 48 -11.85 -1.39 -12.63
N ALA A 49 -13.05 -0.84 -12.41
CA ALA A 49 -14.06 -1.46 -11.57
C ALA A 49 -14.44 -2.86 -12.07
N ALA A 50 -14.57 -3.82 -11.15
CA ALA A 50 -14.95 -5.20 -11.46
C ALA A 50 -16.23 -5.29 -12.29
N ALA A 51 -17.25 -4.50 -11.97
CA ALA A 51 -18.50 -4.43 -12.72
C ALA A 51 -18.30 -4.05 -14.19
N THR A 52 -17.35 -3.13 -14.48
CA THR A 52 -17.00 -2.71 -15.85
C THR A 52 -16.36 -3.86 -16.63
N ILE A 53 -15.46 -4.61 -15.98
CA ILE A 53 -14.78 -5.75 -16.59
C ILE A 53 -15.77 -6.89 -16.86
N ILE A 54 -16.65 -7.20 -15.89
CA ILE A 54 -17.70 -8.23 -16.06
C ILE A 54 -18.64 -7.85 -17.21
N ALA A 55 -19.08 -6.60 -17.27
CA ALA A 55 -19.93 -6.13 -18.37
C ALA A 55 -19.22 -6.24 -19.73
N ALA A 56 -17.92 -6.01 -19.78
CA ALA A 56 -17.14 -6.18 -21.00
C ALA A 56 -16.93 -7.65 -21.39
N ILE A 57 -16.71 -8.56 -20.41
CA ILE A 57 -16.63 -10.01 -20.64
C ILE A 57 -17.94 -10.53 -21.25
N ASN A 58 -19.09 -10.11 -20.74
CA ASN A 58 -20.39 -10.54 -21.22
C ASN A 58 -20.70 -10.09 -22.66
N LYS A 59 -20.02 -9.05 -23.15
CA LYS A 59 -20.10 -8.60 -24.54
C LYS A 59 -19.26 -9.42 -25.53
N GLN A 60 -18.33 -10.28 -25.00
CA GLN A 60 -17.44 -11.05 -25.84
C GLN A 60 -18.18 -12.23 -26.49
N ASP A 61 -17.80 -12.55 -27.73
CA ASP A 61 -18.25 -13.77 -28.45
C ASP A 61 -17.31 -14.94 -28.07
N ILE A 62 -17.50 -15.45 -26.87
CA ILE A 62 -16.77 -16.60 -26.31
C ILE A 62 -17.77 -17.55 -25.62
N PRO A 63 -17.40 -18.85 -25.43
CA PRO A 63 -18.26 -19.80 -24.74
C PRO A 63 -18.67 -19.32 -23.35
N GLU A 64 -19.91 -19.61 -22.95
CA GLU A 64 -20.44 -19.20 -21.64
C GLU A 64 -19.58 -19.75 -20.47
N GLU A 65 -19.05 -20.98 -20.61
CA GLU A 65 -18.14 -21.57 -19.65
C GLU A 65 -16.87 -20.70 -19.43
N GLU A 66 -16.30 -20.15 -20.52
CA GLU A 66 -15.15 -19.24 -20.42
C GLU A 66 -15.54 -17.89 -19.79
N LYS A 67 -16.74 -17.36 -20.09
CA LYS A 67 -17.26 -16.15 -19.43
C LYS A 67 -17.40 -16.35 -17.94
N GLU A 68 -17.92 -17.50 -17.52
CA GLU A 68 -18.07 -17.83 -16.10
C GLU A 68 -16.71 -17.91 -15.40
N ILE A 69 -15.73 -18.60 -15.99
CA ILE A 69 -14.36 -18.67 -15.46
C ILE A 69 -13.74 -17.27 -15.31
N LEU A 70 -13.86 -16.42 -16.34
CA LEU A 70 -13.31 -15.07 -16.31
C LEU A 70 -14.02 -14.19 -15.28
N THR A 71 -15.34 -14.32 -15.16
CA THR A 71 -16.13 -13.60 -14.15
C THR A 71 -15.74 -14.03 -12.73
N GLN A 72 -15.56 -15.32 -12.48
CA GLN A 72 -15.07 -15.83 -11.19
C GLN A 72 -13.69 -15.28 -10.84
N ILE A 73 -12.80 -15.13 -11.82
CA ILE A 73 -11.49 -14.51 -11.60
C ILE A 73 -11.66 -13.04 -11.23
N VAL A 74 -12.52 -12.28 -11.91
CA VAL A 74 -12.79 -10.88 -11.57
C VAL A 74 -13.31 -10.78 -10.16
N LEU A 75 -14.28 -11.61 -9.76
CA LEU A 75 -14.86 -11.60 -8.42
C LEU A 75 -13.82 -12.01 -7.36
N SER A 76 -13.08 -13.09 -7.58
CA SER A 76 -12.09 -13.59 -6.62
C SER A 76 -10.89 -12.66 -6.43
N ASP A 77 -10.48 -11.97 -7.50
CA ASP A 77 -9.39 -10.99 -7.42
C ASP A 77 -9.90 -9.61 -6.95
N SER A 78 -11.19 -9.25 -7.21
CA SER A 78 -11.83 -8.06 -6.65
C SER A 78 -12.08 -8.18 -5.14
N ASP A 79 -12.38 -9.38 -4.64
CA ASP A 79 -12.49 -9.64 -3.20
C ASP A 79 -11.14 -9.53 -2.49
N LYS A 80 -10.03 -9.79 -3.20
CA LYS A 80 -8.67 -9.54 -2.71
C LYS A 80 -8.27 -8.06 -2.81
N GLU A 81 -8.89 -7.30 -3.71
CA GLU A 81 -8.80 -5.84 -3.85
C GLU A 81 -9.92 -5.11 -3.11
N GLY A 82 -10.75 -5.82 -2.36
CA GLY A 82 -11.92 -5.29 -1.65
C GLY A 82 -11.66 -4.20 -0.58
N GLU A 83 -10.44 -3.72 -0.46
CA GLU A 83 -10.14 -2.36 -0.02
C GLU A 83 -10.09 -1.47 -1.27
N LYS A 84 -11.25 -0.89 -1.69
CA LYS A 84 -11.22 0.34 -2.49
C LYS A 84 -10.22 1.25 -1.81
N LYS A 85 -9.04 1.47 -2.44
CA LYS A 85 -8.13 2.51 -1.95
C LYS A 85 -9.00 3.75 -1.76
N PRO A 86 -9.14 4.26 -0.55
CA PRO A 86 -9.97 5.43 -0.34
C PRO A 86 -9.46 6.50 -1.28
N LEU A 87 -10.38 7.15 -2.00
CA LEU A 87 -10.02 8.28 -2.86
C LEU A 87 -9.52 9.37 -1.92
N ILE A 88 -8.20 9.49 -1.82
CA ILE A 88 -7.58 10.44 -0.90
C ILE A 88 -7.67 11.81 -1.56
N ASP A 89 -8.57 12.62 -1.07
CA ASP A 89 -8.59 14.03 -1.39
C ASP A 89 -7.41 14.72 -0.69
N THR A 90 -6.32 14.86 -1.43
CA THR A 90 -5.11 15.53 -0.93
C THR A 90 -5.31 17.02 -0.66
N ASN A 91 -6.40 17.64 -1.14
CA ASN A 91 -6.76 19.03 -0.86
C ASN A 91 -7.60 19.15 0.43
N ASN A 92 -7.99 18.02 1.03
CA ASN A 92 -8.72 18.01 2.30
C ASN A 92 -7.87 18.64 3.41
N SER A 93 -8.44 19.58 4.17
CA SER A 93 -7.73 20.29 5.25
C SER A 93 -7.13 19.35 6.28
N LEU A 94 -7.87 18.30 6.68
CA LEU A 94 -7.39 17.29 7.62
C LEU A 94 -6.19 16.50 7.08
N PHE A 95 -6.17 16.17 5.77
CA PHE A 95 -5.02 15.54 5.14
C PHE A 95 -3.80 16.46 5.23
N GLN A 96 -3.94 17.72 4.86
CA GLN A 96 -2.86 18.71 4.89
C GLN A 96 -2.35 18.99 6.32
N GLU A 97 -3.26 19.04 7.30
CA GLU A 97 -2.89 19.18 8.71
C GLU A 97 -2.09 17.97 9.20
N LYS A 98 -2.49 16.75 8.83
CA LYS A 98 -1.72 15.54 9.14
C LYS A 98 -0.35 15.56 8.47
N VAL A 99 -0.26 15.95 7.21
CA VAL A 99 1.03 16.09 6.49
C VAL A 99 1.96 17.05 7.22
N LYS A 100 1.46 18.22 7.59
CA LYS A 100 2.22 19.22 8.36
C LYS A 100 2.71 18.66 9.69
N ALA A 101 1.86 17.98 10.44
CA ALA A 101 2.22 17.36 11.73
C ALA A 101 3.28 16.25 11.57
N VAL A 102 3.21 15.46 10.48
CA VAL A 102 4.25 14.48 10.14
C VAL A 102 5.57 15.16 9.84
N GLU A 103 5.57 16.22 9.03
CA GLU A 103 6.77 16.99 8.68
C GLU A 103 7.43 17.59 9.93
N GLU A 104 6.66 18.23 10.80
CA GLU A 104 7.13 18.80 12.06
C GLU A 104 7.79 17.74 12.94
N TYR A 105 7.18 16.56 13.06
CA TYR A 105 7.80 15.46 13.81
C TYR A 105 9.05 14.92 13.13
N MET A 106 9.07 14.78 11.80
CA MET A 106 10.28 14.37 11.07
C MET A 106 11.43 15.35 11.31
N ILE A 107 11.18 16.67 11.23
CA ILE A 107 12.18 17.71 11.52
C ILE A 107 12.73 17.54 12.95
N TYR A 108 11.85 17.37 13.93
CA TYR A 108 12.25 17.14 15.32
C TYR A 108 13.15 15.91 15.46
N ALA A 109 12.74 14.77 14.90
CA ALA A 109 13.46 13.51 15.01
C ALA A 109 14.83 13.56 14.30
N LEU A 110 14.87 14.09 13.09
CA LEU A 110 16.08 14.26 12.29
C LEU A 110 17.09 15.16 13.01
N LYS A 111 16.65 16.30 13.53
CA LYS A 111 17.50 17.24 14.26
C LYS A 111 18.17 16.59 15.48
N ASN A 112 17.44 15.78 16.22
CA ASN A 112 17.96 15.08 17.40
C ASN A 112 19.05 14.04 17.07
N GLN A 113 19.12 13.61 15.80
CA GLN A 113 20.13 12.67 15.27
C GLN A 113 21.20 13.36 14.41
N GLY A 114 21.22 14.70 14.38
CA GLY A 114 22.19 15.48 13.60
C GLY A 114 21.88 15.54 12.11
N TYR A 115 20.66 15.18 11.70
CA TYR A 115 20.18 15.26 10.32
C TYR A 115 19.27 16.46 10.09
N THR A 116 18.93 16.72 8.84
CA THR A 116 17.94 17.74 8.41
C THR A 116 16.90 17.08 7.50
N LEU A 117 15.81 17.77 7.20
CA LEU A 117 14.80 17.26 6.25
C LEU A 117 15.41 16.97 4.86
N LYS A 118 16.44 17.71 4.45
CA LYS A 118 17.20 17.43 3.22
C LYS A 118 18.04 16.13 3.28
N SER A 119 18.12 15.53 4.46
CA SER A 119 18.83 14.26 4.63
C SER A 119 18.01 13.04 4.25
N THR A 120 16.76 13.21 3.85
CA THR A 120 15.87 12.12 3.42
C THR A 120 15.09 12.51 2.20
N ASP A 121 14.77 11.52 1.33
CA ASP A 121 13.86 11.66 0.18
C ASP A 121 12.45 11.19 0.51
N LEU A 122 12.21 10.74 1.74
CA LEU A 122 10.89 10.33 2.22
C LEU A 122 9.98 11.55 2.41
N LYS A 123 8.83 11.53 1.74
CA LYS A 123 7.84 12.61 1.79
C LYS A 123 6.83 12.39 2.91
N PRO A 124 6.52 13.41 3.72
CA PRO A 124 5.46 13.35 4.74
C PRO A 124 4.12 12.88 4.20
N GLU A 125 3.74 13.34 3.01
CA GLU A 125 2.50 12.99 2.32
C GLU A 125 2.40 11.49 2.07
N THR A 126 3.52 10.82 1.75
CA THR A 126 3.54 9.38 1.50
C THR A 126 3.17 8.60 2.75
N LEU A 127 3.66 8.99 3.92
CA LEU A 127 3.31 8.34 5.19
C LEU A 127 1.82 8.46 5.50
N VAL A 128 1.25 9.68 5.35
CA VAL A 128 -0.18 9.92 5.56
C VAL A 128 -1.02 9.11 4.58
N LYS A 129 -0.66 9.17 3.29
CA LYS A 129 -1.36 8.46 2.22
C LYS A 129 -1.37 6.95 2.45
N VAL A 130 -0.22 6.35 2.71
CA VAL A 130 -0.09 4.91 2.93
C VAL A 130 -0.83 4.46 4.19
N SER A 131 -0.84 5.25 5.26
CA SER A 131 -1.63 4.97 6.45
C SER A 131 -3.13 4.90 6.12
N ILE A 132 -3.66 5.88 5.40
CA ILE A 132 -5.07 5.91 4.99
C ILE A 132 -5.39 4.72 4.07
N GLU A 133 -4.57 4.46 3.05
CA GLU A 133 -4.77 3.37 2.09
C GLU A 133 -4.69 1.99 2.73
N SER A 134 -3.86 1.84 3.75
CA SER A 134 -3.61 0.55 4.40
C SER A 134 -4.48 0.29 5.62
N GLY A 135 -5.05 1.35 6.24
CA GLY A 135 -5.70 1.27 7.55
C GLY A 135 -4.73 1.02 8.70
N ILE A 136 -3.41 1.09 8.47
CA ILE A 136 -2.41 0.93 9.53
C ILE A 136 -2.17 2.29 10.21
N ASP A 137 -2.09 2.28 11.53
CA ASP A 137 -1.87 3.44 12.38
C ASP A 137 -0.67 4.29 11.90
N LEU A 138 -0.92 5.55 11.59
CA LEU A 138 0.13 6.46 11.09
C LEU A 138 1.27 6.65 12.10
N PRO A 139 1.02 6.92 13.39
CA PRO A 139 2.08 6.99 14.39
C PRO A 139 2.93 5.71 14.50
N PHE A 140 2.35 4.52 14.27
CA PHE A 140 3.09 3.27 14.24
C PHE A 140 4.04 3.20 13.04
N ILE A 141 3.57 3.53 11.83
CA ILE A 141 4.41 3.56 10.62
C ILE A 141 5.55 4.56 10.82
N MET A 142 5.25 5.76 11.32
CA MET A 142 6.25 6.80 11.62
C MET A 142 7.27 6.34 12.66
N ALA A 143 6.81 5.67 13.73
CA ALA A 143 7.69 5.19 14.78
C ALA A 143 8.67 4.12 14.28
N ALA A 144 8.21 3.21 13.42
CA ALA A 144 9.08 2.23 12.78
C ALA A 144 10.10 2.91 11.84
N ALA A 145 9.67 3.86 11.00
CA ALA A 145 10.57 4.62 10.13
C ALA A 145 11.64 5.41 10.92
N HIS A 146 11.24 5.99 12.05
CA HIS A 146 12.18 6.68 12.97
C HIS A 146 13.18 5.69 13.56
N GLN A 147 12.71 4.58 14.13
CA GLN A 147 13.54 3.59 14.81
C GLN A 147 14.55 2.94 13.86
N GLU A 148 14.16 2.60 12.65
CA GLU A 148 14.96 1.85 11.70
C GLU A 148 16.05 2.70 11.04
N SER A 149 15.72 3.92 10.64
CA SER A 149 16.63 4.70 9.80
C SER A 149 16.55 6.20 10.00
N CYS A 150 15.85 6.66 11.03
CA CYS A 150 15.53 8.08 11.18
C CYS A 150 14.91 8.64 9.88
N PHE A 151 13.80 8.02 9.44
CA PHE A 151 13.09 8.38 8.21
C PHE A 151 13.93 8.27 6.93
N GLY A 152 14.83 7.32 6.83
CA GLY A 152 15.67 7.13 5.65
C GLY A 152 16.94 7.98 5.61
N ALA A 153 17.25 8.74 6.67
CA ALA A 153 18.40 9.64 6.71
C ALA A 153 19.75 8.93 6.94
N THR A 154 19.75 7.69 7.45
CA THR A 154 20.99 6.96 7.71
C THR A 154 21.72 6.58 6.41
N PRO A 155 23.07 6.44 6.42
CA PRO A 155 23.83 6.12 5.22
C PRO A 155 23.39 4.82 4.52
N ARG A 156 22.94 3.82 5.28
CA ARG A 156 22.44 2.57 4.72
C ARG A 156 21.13 2.81 3.99
N ALA A 157 20.15 3.45 4.65
CA ALA A 157 18.86 3.73 4.06
C ALA A 157 18.98 4.57 2.77
N LYS A 158 19.88 5.54 2.73
CA LYS A 158 20.17 6.33 1.52
C LYS A 158 20.67 5.49 0.35
N ARG A 159 21.54 4.50 0.61
CA ARG A 159 22.06 3.65 -0.46
C ARG A 159 21.03 2.67 -1.02
N THR A 160 20.09 2.26 -0.19
CA THR A 160 19.11 1.21 -0.53
C THR A 160 17.70 1.74 -0.71
N ASN A 161 17.45 3.01 -0.41
CA ASN A 161 16.11 3.59 -0.31
C ASN A 161 15.18 2.81 0.63
N SER A 162 15.74 1.99 1.54
CA SER A 162 14.98 1.15 2.47
C SER A 162 14.85 1.85 3.82
N VAL A 163 13.74 2.57 4.00
CA VAL A 163 13.45 3.33 5.23
C VAL A 163 13.28 2.40 6.44
N PHE A 164 12.76 1.20 6.22
CA PHE A 164 12.42 0.24 7.28
C PHE A 164 13.43 -0.91 7.42
N SER A 165 14.58 -0.82 6.77
CA SER A 165 15.66 -1.82 6.82
C SER A 165 15.19 -3.25 6.49
N GLU A 166 14.21 -3.38 5.60
CA GLU A 166 13.61 -4.67 5.25
C GLU A 166 14.65 -5.65 4.72
N GLY A 167 14.56 -6.92 5.19
CA GLY A 167 15.47 -7.98 4.80
C GLY A 167 16.89 -7.83 5.33
N CYS A 168 17.17 -6.82 6.17
CA CYS A 168 18.49 -6.62 6.76
C CYS A 168 18.74 -7.63 7.88
N TYR A 169 19.65 -8.55 7.65
CA TYR A 169 20.18 -9.41 8.71
C TYR A 169 21.30 -8.70 9.50
N ASP A 170 21.66 -9.22 10.68
CA ASP A 170 22.68 -8.65 11.56
C ASP A 170 24.05 -8.46 10.90
N ASN A 171 24.34 -9.23 9.83
CA ASN A 171 25.55 -9.07 9.02
C ASN A 171 25.45 -7.95 7.96
N GLY A 172 24.31 -7.22 7.89
CA GLY A 172 24.08 -6.14 6.94
C GLY A 172 23.83 -6.57 5.49
N GLN A 173 23.68 -7.88 5.24
CA GLN A 173 23.37 -8.42 3.91
C GLN A 173 21.86 -8.51 3.68
N ASN A 174 21.48 -8.65 2.41
CA ASN A 174 20.11 -8.89 1.94
C ASN A 174 19.10 -7.75 2.21
N VAL A 175 19.55 -6.52 2.41
CA VAL A 175 18.64 -5.38 2.50
C VAL A 175 17.88 -5.22 1.18
N VAL A 176 16.56 -5.13 1.26
CA VAL A 176 15.72 -4.83 0.10
C VAL A 176 16.04 -3.42 -0.38
N THR A 177 16.33 -3.27 -1.68
CA THR A 177 16.57 -1.98 -2.32
C THR A 177 15.33 -1.54 -3.07
N TYR A 178 14.95 -0.28 -2.90
CA TYR A 178 13.81 0.33 -3.55
C TYR A 178 14.23 1.37 -4.59
N SER A 179 13.34 1.72 -5.52
CA SER A 179 13.56 2.78 -6.51
C SER A 179 13.66 4.16 -5.85
N ASP A 180 12.86 4.39 -4.81
CA ASP A 180 12.97 5.56 -3.94
C ASP A 180 12.54 5.23 -2.49
N ALA A 181 12.74 6.18 -1.57
CA ALA A 181 12.40 6.02 -0.17
C ALA A 181 10.87 5.90 0.06
N ASN A 182 10.06 6.51 -0.80
CA ASN A 182 8.59 6.46 -0.71
C ASN A 182 8.05 5.08 -1.06
N ASP A 183 8.64 4.41 -2.06
CA ASP A 183 8.28 3.03 -2.43
C ASP A 183 8.52 2.06 -1.27
N SER A 184 9.53 2.31 -0.42
CA SER A 184 9.79 1.46 0.74
C SER A 184 8.67 1.51 1.78
N VAL A 185 7.89 2.60 1.87
CA VAL A 185 6.73 2.66 2.77
C VAL A 185 5.64 1.69 2.33
N TYR A 186 5.37 1.62 1.02
CA TYR A 186 4.44 0.64 0.45
C TYR A 186 4.93 -0.79 0.63
N GLY A 187 6.24 -1.02 0.42
CA GLY A 187 6.88 -2.31 0.65
C GLY A 187 6.70 -2.80 2.08
N TYR A 188 7.01 -1.93 3.05
CA TYR A 188 6.87 -2.21 4.47
C TYR A 188 5.44 -2.57 4.87
N VAL A 189 4.46 -1.77 4.45
CA VAL A 189 3.05 -2.03 4.73
C VAL A 189 2.58 -3.34 4.10
N LYS A 190 3.02 -3.64 2.88
CA LYS A 190 2.76 -4.92 2.22
C LYS A 190 3.37 -6.09 3.00
N LEU A 191 4.60 -5.94 3.49
CA LEU A 191 5.26 -6.93 4.36
C LEU A 191 4.46 -7.14 5.66
N LEU A 192 4.04 -6.05 6.31
CA LEU A 192 3.23 -6.13 7.54
C LEU A 192 1.93 -6.91 7.29
N LYS A 193 1.15 -6.53 6.30
CA LYS A 193 -0.12 -7.19 5.97
C LYS A 193 0.07 -8.67 5.60
N LYS A 194 1.10 -8.98 4.81
CA LYS A 194 1.36 -10.35 4.34
C LYS A 194 1.87 -11.28 5.44
N SER A 195 2.66 -10.77 6.37
CA SER A 195 3.49 -11.63 7.22
C SER A 195 3.29 -11.42 8.73
N TYR A 196 2.91 -10.23 9.17
CA TYR A 196 2.87 -9.87 10.59
C TYR A 196 1.45 -9.62 11.11
N LEU A 197 0.59 -8.98 10.31
CA LEU A 197 -0.80 -8.68 10.65
C LEU A 197 -1.76 -9.78 10.17
N VAL A 198 -1.33 -11.03 10.29
CA VAL A 198 -2.11 -12.22 9.90
C VAL A 198 -2.92 -12.75 11.08
N ASN A 199 -3.95 -13.54 10.79
CA ASN A 199 -4.79 -14.20 11.81
C ASN A 199 -5.48 -13.20 12.77
N GLY A 200 -5.92 -12.04 12.25
CA GLY A 200 -6.63 -11.02 13.03
C GLY A 200 -5.74 -10.18 13.95
N LYS A 201 -4.41 -10.29 13.87
CA LYS A 201 -3.50 -9.43 14.61
C LYS A 201 -3.60 -7.99 14.14
N THR A 202 -3.54 -7.08 15.11
CA THR A 202 -3.44 -5.63 14.90
C THR A 202 -2.00 -5.15 15.12
N PHE A 203 -1.70 -3.90 14.72
CA PHE A 203 -0.40 -3.30 15.03
C PHE A 203 -0.15 -3.20 16.56
N MET A 204 -1.20 -3.04 17.37
CA MET A 204 -1.10 -3.05 18.83
C MET A 204 -0.62 -4.40 19.38
N ASP A 205 -0.99 -5.50 18.71
CA ASP A 205 -0.49 -6.82 19.08
C ASP A 205 1.00 -6.97 18.79
N LEU A 206 1.48 -6.35 17.70
CA LEU A 206 2.90 -6.34 17.37
C LEU A 206 3.74 -5.56 18.39
N LEU A 207 3.17 -4.54 19.03
CA LEU A 207 3.86 -3.70 20.02
C LEU A 207 3.96 -4.32 21.42
N LYS A 208 3.34 -5.48 21.64
CA LYS A 208 3.51 -6.24 22.90
C LYS A 208 4.90 -6.87 22.93
N PRO A 209 5.57 -6.94 24.10
CA PRO A 209 6.93 -7.48 24.23
C PRO A 209 7.07 -8.88 23.59
N GLY A 210 8.03 -9.03 22.69
CA GLY A 210 8.30 -10.28 21.96
C GLY A 210 7.23 -10.71 20.96
N LYS A 211 6.28 -9.85 20.60
CA LYS A 211 5.16 -10.17 19.70
C LYS A 211 5.30 -9.61 18.28
N PHE A 212 6.34 -8.81 18.00
CA PHE A 212 6.60 -8.40 16.62
C PHE A 212 7.25 -9.55 15.84
N VAL A 213 6.46 -10.61 15.69
CA VAL A 213 6.82 -11.85 15.00
C VAL A 213 5.88 -12.09 13.82
N ASN A 214 6.42 -12.63 12.73
CA ASN A 214 5.64 -13.01 11.57
C ASN A 214 4.78 -14.27 11.83
N GLY A 215 3.99 -14.68 10.83
CA GLY A 215 3.09 -15.85 10.94
C GLY A 215 3.79 -17.19 11.23
N VAL A 216 5.10 -17.27 10.99
CA VAL A 216 5.93 -18.47 11.29
C VAL A 216 6.84 -18.30 12.51
N GLY A 217 6.65 -17.22 13.29
CA GLY A 217 7.34 -17.01 14.57
C GLY A 217 8.68 -16.27 14.49
N ASN A 218 9.12 -15.84 13.31
CA ASN A 218 10.37 -15.07 13.18
C ASN A 218 10.16 -13.62 13.61
N ARG A 219 11.05 -13.11 14.44
CA ARG A 219 11.03 -11.70 14.88
C ARG A 219 11.37 -10.76 13.73
N TYR A 220 10.76 -9.56 13.79
CA TYR A 220 11.08 -8.47 12.85
C TYR A 220 12.49 -7.94 13.08
N ALA A 221 12.88 -7.76 14.34
CA ALA A 221 14.21 -7.27 14.74
C ALA A 221 14.85 -8.22 15.76
N SER A 222 16.17 -8.32 15.75
CA SER A 222 16.97 -9.05 16.75
C SER A 222 17.03 -8.34 18.11
N ASP A 223 16.83 -7.04 18.13
CA ASP A 223 16.76 -6.22 19.33
C ASP A 223 15.56 -6.63 20.22
N LYS A 224 15.85 -7.05 21.46
CA LYS A 224 14.82 -7.52 22.40
C LYS A 224 13.86 -6.42 22.86
N ASP A 225 14.30 -5.17 22.81
CA ASP A 225 13.56 -3.99 23.25
C ASP A 225 12.90 -3.25 22.08
N TYR A 226 12.89 -3.85 20.88
CA TYR A 226 12.40 -3.22 19.66
C TYR A 226 10.96 -2.71 19.81
N GLU A 227 10.06 -3.58 20.29
CA GLU A 227 8.65 -3.24 20.46
C GLU A 227 8.46 -2.08 21.44
N PHE A 228 9.23 -2.10 22.54
CA PHE A 228 9.21 -1.02 23.53
C PHE A 228 9.71 0.31 22.95
N LYS A 229 10.79 0.29 22.17
CA LYS A 229 11.34 1.48 21.51
C LYS A 229 10.34 2.07 20.52
N VAL A 230 9.77 1.24 19.64
CA VAL A 230 8.76 1.68 18.67
C VAL A 230 7.51 2.23 19.37
N ASN A 231 7.03 1.56 20.43
CA ASN A 231 5.87 2.03 21.18
C ASN A 231 6.13 3.38 21.88
N ASN A 232 7.32 3.57 22.45
CA ASN A 232 7.69 4.85 23.08
C ASN A 232 7.76 5.99 22.06
N ILE A 233 8.31 5.72 20.87
CA ILE A 233 8.33 6.69 19.77
C ILE A 233 6.91 7.01 19.33
N ARG A 234 6.05 6.00 19.12
CA ARG A 234 4.65 6.16 18.75
C ARG A 234 3.90 7.06 19.77
N ASN A 235 4.04 6.77 21.05
CA ASN A 235 3.39 7.55 22.11
C ASN A 235 3.93 8.99 22.18
N ARG A 236 5.19 9.22 21.85
CA ARG A 236 5.77 10.56 21.71
C ARG A 236 5.14 11.31 20.54
N ILE A 237 5.01 10.67 19.39
CA ILE A 237 4.36 11.24 18.18
C ILE A 237 2.95 11.72 18.54
N ILE A 238 2.14 10.86 19.17
CA ILE A 238 0.75 11.20 19.55
C ILE A 238 0.71 12.36 20.56
N ARG A 239 1.62 12.37 21.52
CA ARG A 239 1.67 13.49 22.51
C ARG A 239 2.05 14.82 21.88
N MET A 240 2.96 14.82 20.91
CA MET A 240 3.37 16.03 20.20
C MET A 240 2.33 16.50 19.20
N HIS A 241 1.67 15.56 18.53
CA HIS A 241 0.73 15.82 17.45
C HIS A 241 -0.52 14.93 17.59
N PRO A 242 -1.48 15.27 18.48
CA PRO A 242 -2.69 14.46 18.72
C PRO A 242 -3.53 14.20 17.48
N ILE A 243 -3.46 15.07 16.47
CA ILE A 243 -4.17 14.91 15.18
C ILE A 243 -3.75 13.66 14.40
N LEU A 244 -2.59 13.06 14.73
CA LEU A 244 -2.07 11.86 14.06
C LEU A 244 -2.63 10.56 14.66
N ALA A 245 -3.29 10.64 15.82
CA ALA A 245 -3.88 9.49 16.51
C ALA A 245 -5.06 8.88 15.75
#